data_e5336ee4021be22a7835eb8e092cc7eb
#
_entry.id   e5336ee4021be22a7835eb8e092cc7eb
#
_cell.length_a   1.000
_cell.length_b   1.000
_cell.length_c   1.000
_cell.angle_alpha   90.00
_cell.angle_beta   90.00
_cell.angle_gamma   90.00
#
_symmetry.space_group_name_H-M   'P 1'
#
loop_
_entity.id
_entity.type
_entity.pdbx_description
1 polymer ?
#
loop_
_entity_poly.entity_id
_entity_poly.type
_entity_poly.pdbx_seq_one_letter_code
_entity_poly.pdbx_strand_id
1 'polypeptide(L)'
;VMLFGLTIELLGGAFITLIAFLGLLSPTLLLTSILCVSIGAAITTPAWQAAVNEQVPRNLVSSAVLLNSVNYNAARAIGPAIGGLLLAAVGPAWIFLLNVLCFCGLLAALWRWKRAVVPKSLPPERLWEGVKAALHFVQYSSVTRLVMLRAFIFGISASAIWALLPLLAHQHPSGSASLYGYMLGGLGVGAIAGSTLVNRARQRLGSSRLISVAAMLLGGVMLILGGVDRLWLLVPALVIGGGCWIAAVASYNSAVQVLVPDWVKARALALYQTALYAGLTLGSLLWGQLTEGVGVHMALLLAGALLLLSALLFLPSRLPDLDASGLIEAPEAHTERPDFEFDPARGSVMVTIEYRIDADHLREFARAVRPLRKLRLRNGAKRWSLYRDIVDRDL
;
A
#
# COMPACT_ATOMS: atom_id res chain seq x y z
N VAL A 1 -9.45 19.47 -3.39
CA VAL A 1 -8.91 18.19 -3.89
C VAL A 1 -9.98 17.11 -3.83
N MET A 2 -10.55 16.80 -2.64
CA MET A 2 -11.59 15.75 -2.49
C MET A 2 -12.82 15.99 -3.37
N LEU A 3 -13.38 17.20 -3.36
CA LEU A 3 -14.52 17.54 -4.23
C LEU A 3 -14.20 17.32 -5.71
N PHE A 4 -13.01 17.69 -6.15
CA PHE A 4 -12.57 17.48 -7.53
C PHE A 4 -12.47 16.00 -7.89
N GLY A 5 -11.83 15.18 -7.03
CA GLY A 5 -11.73 13.75 -7.26
C GLY A 5 -13.11 13.05 -7.29
N LEU A 6 -13.97 13.37 -6.32
CA LEU A 6 -15.36 12.84 -6.28
C LEU A 6 -16.22 13.29 -7.47
N THR A 7 -15.99 14.49 -7.99
CA THR A 7 -16.70 14.91 -9.21
C THR A 7 -16.30 14.05 -10.41
N ILE A 8 -15.02 13.69 -10.53
CA ILE A 8 -14.54 12.77 -11.58
C ILE A 8 -15.19 11.39 -11.40
N GLU A 9 -15.21 10.85 -10.15
CA GLU A 9 -15.85 9.57 -9.84
C GLU A 9 -17.34 9.59 -10.19
N LEU A 10 -18.04 10.67 -9.83
CA LEU A 10 -19.46 10.89 -10.14
C LEU A 10 -19.71 10.94 -11.65
N LEU A 11 -18.92 11.68 -12.40
CA LEU A 11 -19.06 11.79 -13.86
C LEU A 11 -18.80 10.44 -14.55
N GLY A 12 -17.74 9.72 -14.15
CA GLY A 12 -17.46 8.38 -14.66
C GLY A 12 -18.56 7.38 -14.32
N GLY A 13 -19.08 7.42 -13.08
CA GLY A 13 -20.22 6.61 -12.64
C GLY A 13 -21.51 6.94 -13.36
N ALA A 14 -21.81 8.23 -13.57
CA ALA A 14 -23.00 8.67 -14.32
C ALA A 14 -22.92 8.25 -15.79
N PHE A 15 -21.76 8.36 -16.41
CA PHE A 15 -21.53 7.95 -17.79
C PHE A 15 -21.77 6.45 -17.98
N ILE A 16 -21.21 5.59 -17.13
CA ILE A 16 -21.43 4.13 -17.21
C ILE A 16 -22.91 3.78 -16.93
N THR A 17 -23.55 4.48 -16.00
CA THR A 17 -24.99 4.29 -15.72
C THR A 17 -25.83 4.59 -16.94
N LEU A 18 -25.59 5.71 -17.60
CA LEU A 18 -26.30 6.11 -18.82
C LEU A 18 -26.14 5.06 -19.93
N ILE A 19 -24.90 4.64 -20.20
CA ILE A 19 -24.61 3.61 -21.22
C ILE A 19 -25.29 2.29 -20.88
N ALA A 20 -25.33 1.90 -19.59
CA ALA A 20 -25.96 0.68 -19.13
C ALA A 20 -27.49 0.71 -19.39
N PHE A 21 -28.16 1.83 -19.11
CA PHE A 21 -29.60 1.99 -19.38
C PHE A 21 -29.92 2.04 -20.88
N LEU A 22 -29.01 2.57 -21.69
CA LEU A 22 -29.17 2.60 -23.15
C LEU A 22 -28.87 1.24 -23.82
N GLY A 23 -28.42 0.25 -23.08
CA GLY A 23 -28.03 -1.06 -23.62
C GLY A 23 -26.74 -1.04 -24.47
N LEU A 24 -25.96 0.04 -24.37
CA LEU A 24 -24.74 0.27 -25.16
C LEU A 24 -23.47 -0.16 -24.40
N LEU A 25 -23.58 -1.03 -23.39
CA LEU A 25 -22.44 -1.54 -22.64
C LEU A 25 -21.50 -2.31 -23.57
N SER A 26 -20.30 -1.79 -23.76
CA SER A 26 -19.19 -2.49 -24.41
C SER A 26 -18.01 -2.62 -23.46
N PRO A 27 -17.14 -3.63 -23.63
CA PRO A 27 -15.96 -3.80 -22.80
C PRO A 27 -15.06 -2.55 -22.77
N THR A 28 -14.90 -1.87 -23.90
CA THR A 28 -14.09 -0.66 -24.03
C THR A 28 -14.68 0.51 -23.24
N LEU A 29 -16.00 0.75 -23.35
CA LEU A 29 -16.70 1.83 -22.62
C LEU A 29 -16.71 1.56 -21.11
N LEU A 30 -16.84 0.30 -20.72
CA LEU A 30 -16.75 -0.12 -19.31
C LEU A 30 -15.35 0.18 -18.76
N LEU A 31 -14.29 -0.25 -19.45
CA LEU A 31 -12.90 -0.01 -19.05
C LEU A 31 -12.58 1.49 -18.96
N THR A 32 -13.03 2.28 -19.94
CA THR A 32 -12.82 3.73 -19.93
C THR A 32 -13.50 4.39 -18.73
N SER A 33 -14.74 4.00 -18.42
CA SER A 33 -15.48 4.52 -17.27
C SER A 33 -14.81 4.13 -15.95
N ILE A 34 -14.38 2.87 -15.81
CA ILE A 34 -13.64 2.39 -14.64
C ILE A 34 -12.32 3.15 -14.48
N LEU A 35 -11.62 3.45 -15.57
CA LEU A 35 -10.40 4.25 -15.53
C LEU A 35 -10.67 5.66 -15.01
N CYS A 36 -11.72 6.33 -15.48
CA CYS A 36 -12.12 7.65 -14.98
C CYS A 36 -12.44 7.60 -13.48
N VAL A 37 -13.26 6.65 -13.03
CA VAL A 37 -13.57 6.46 -11.61
C VAL A 37 -12.31 6.19 -10.80
N SER A 38 -11.39 5.35 -11.31
CA SER A 38 -10.13 5.02 -10.63
C SER A 38 -9.20 6.23 -10.50
N ILE A 39 -9.15 7.12 -11.50
CA ILE A 39 -8.39 8.38 -11.44
C ILE A 39 -8.99 9.28 -10.33
N GLY A 40 -10.31 9.41 -10.28
CA GLY A 40 -11.00 10.14 -9.21
C GLY A 40 -10.66 9.59 -7.84
N ALA A 41 -10.75 8.26 -7.66
CA ALA A 41 -10.44 7.57 -6.41
C ALA A 41 -8.96 7.74 -6.00
N ALA A 42 -8.03 7.73 -6.94
CA ALA A 42 -6.62 7.97 -6.68
C ALA A 42 -6.34 9.38 -6.13
N ILE A 43 -7.13 10.37 -6.55
CA ILE A 43 -7.06 11.75 -6.04
C ILE A 43 -7.77 11.88 -4.69
N THR A 44 -8.92 11.21 -4.53
CA THR A 44 -9.78 11.30 -3.34
C THR A 44 -9.18 10.58 -2.14
N THR A 45 -8.60 9.37 -2.34
CA THR A 45 -8.15 8.49 -1.26
C THR A 45 -7.12 9.13 -0.32
N PRO A 46 -6.00 9.74 -0.78
CA PRO A 46 -5.03 10.35 0.12
C PRO A 46 -5.59 11.59 0.83
N ALA A 47 -6.47 12.34 0.14
CA ALA A 47 -7.13 13.50 0.74
C ALA A 47 -8.12 13.08 1.83
N TRP A 48 -8.85 11.97 1.64
CA TRP A 48 -9.71 11.36 2.65
C TRP A 48 -8.95 10.92 3.89
N GLN A 49 -7.83 10.20 3.71
CA GLN A 49 -6.98 9.76 4.82
C GLN A 49 -6.43 10.94 5.65
N ALA A 50 -6.07 12.03 4.98
CA ALA A 50 -5.65 13.25 5.67
C ALA A 50 -6.81 13.93 6.44
N ALA A 51 -8.02 13.93 5.85
CA ALA A 51 -9.20 14.56 6.43
C ALA A 51 -9.68 13.88 7.73
N VAL A 52 -9.48 12.56 7.89
CA VAL A 52 -9.83 11.85 9.12
C VAL A 52 -9.14 12.47 10.34
N ASN A 53 -7.87 12.87 10.21
CA ASN A 53 -7.11 13.49 11.29
C ASN A 53 -7.58 14.91 11.63
N GLU A 54 -8.30 15.58 10.72
CA GLU A 54 -8.82 16.94 10.90
C GLU A 54 -10.24 16.95 11.49
N GLN A 55 -10.95 15.81 11.45
CA GLN A 55 -12.37 15.71 11.86
C GLN A 55 -12.53 15.43 13.35
N VAL A 56 -11.49 14.98 14.04
CA VAL A 56 -11.57 14.58 15.45
C VAL A 56 -10.48 15.24 16.26
N PRO A 57 -10.70 15.45 17.58
CA PRO A 57 -9.66 15.90 18.52
C PRO A 57 -8.48 14.94 18.54
N ARG A 58 -7.26 15.45 18.83
CA ARG A 58 -6.01 14.68 18.79
C ARG A 58 -6.04 13.39 19.63
N ASN A 59 -6.71 13.39 20.75
CA ASN A 59 -6.86 12.22 21.63
C ASN A 59 -7.74 11.11 21.04
N LEU A 60 -8.59 11.41 20.04
CA LEU A 60 -9.47 10.45 19.38
C LEU A 60 -8.98 10.01 17.99
N VAL A 61 -7.89 10.57 17.49
CA VAL A 61 -7.36 10.27 16.13
C VAL A 61 -7.09 8.77 15.95
N SER A 62 -6.46 8.12 16.93
CA SER A 62 -6.18 6.68 16.84
C SER A 62 -7.46 5.83 16.74
N SER A 63 -8.50 6.19 17.49
CA SER A 63 -9.81 5.53 17.45
C SER A 63 -10.54 5.78 16.13
N ALA A 64 -10.45 7.00 15.59
CA ALA A 64 -11.05 7.35 14.30
C ALA A 64 -10.38 6.60 13.14
N VAL A 65 -9.04 6.51 13.15
CA VAL A 65 -8.28 5.74 12.16
C VAL A 65 -8.64 4.25 12.24
N LEU A 66 -8.76 3.71 13.46
CA LEU A 66 -9.19 2.32 13.66
C LEU A 66 -10.59 2.08 13.11
N LEU A 67 -11.55 2.95 13.44
CA LEU A 67 -12.93 2.86 12.96
C LEU A 67 -13.01 2.97 11.43
N ASN A 68 -12.27 3.89 10.84
CA ASN A 68 -12.18 4.02 9.37
C ASN A 68 -11.61 2.76 8.72
N SER A 69 -10.61 2.15 9.34
CA SER A 69 -10.02 0.89 8.87
C SER A 69 -11.02 -0.27 8.96
N VAL A 70 -11.77 -0.38 10.07
CA VAL A 70 -12.84 -1.38 10.24
C VAL A 70 -13.91 -1.19 9.19
N ASN A 71 -14.39 0.04 8.99
CA ASN A 71 -15.40 0.35 7.98
C ASN A 71 -14.93 -0.02 6.56
N TYR A 72 -13.71 0.34 6.20
CA TYR A 72 -13.12 0.01 4.90
C TYR A 72 -13.05 -1.51 4.66
N ASN A 73 -12.61 -2.27 5.67
CA ASN A 73 -12.50 -3.72 5.56
C ASN A 73 -13.88 -4.40 5.56
N ALA A 74 -14.83 -3.91 6.34
CA ALA A 74 -16.21 -4.40 6.34
C ALA A 74 -16.88 -4.17 4.98
N ALA A 75 -16.77 -2.97 4.42
CA ALA A 75 -17.29 -2.65 3.09
C ALA A 75 -16.66 -3.53 2.00
N ARG A 76 -15.36 -3.79 2.08
CA ARG A 76 -14.64 -4.65 1.13
C ARG A 76 -15.03 -6.12 1.22
N ALA A 77 -15.42 -6.59 2.40
CA ALA A 77 -15.85 -7.97 2.62
C ALA A 77 -17.32 -8.19 2.25
N ILE A 78 -18.20 -7.26 2.63
CA ILE A 78 -19.63 -7.39 2.45
C ILE A 78 -20.07 -6.85 1.07
N GLY A 79 -19.37 -5.82 0.55
CA GLY A 79 -19.71 -5.14 -0.70
C GLY A 79 -19.88 -6.08 -1.89
N PRO A 80 -18.93 -6.99 -2.18
CA PRO A 80 -19.07 -7.91 -3.31
C PRO A 80 -20.26 -8.87 -3.20
N ALA A 81 -20.57 -9.33 -1.97
CA ALA A 81 -21.71 -10.23 -1.74
C ALA A 81 -23.04 -9.49 -2.00
N ILE A 82 -23.20 -8.28 -1.43
CA ILE A 82 -24.38 -7.45 -1.66
C ILE A 82 -24.44 -7.04 -3.14
N GLY A 83 -23.33 -6.61 -3.72
CA GLY A 83 -23.24 -6.22 -5.13
C GLY A 83 -23.61 -7.36 -6.07
N GLY A 84 -23.14 -8.57 -5.81
CA GLY A 84 -23.51 -9.76 -6.59
C GLY A 84 -24.99 -10.14 -6.50
N LEU A 85 -25.57 -10.06 -5.30
CA LEU A 85 -27.02 -10.29 -5.09
C LEU A 85 -27.88 -9.24 -5.81
N LEU A 86 -27.51 -7.97 -5.70
CA LEU A 86 -28.21 -6.87 -6.38
C LEU A 86 -28.06 -7.00 -7.90
N LEU A 87 -26.86 -7.40 -8.40
CA LEU A 87 -26.64 -7.62 -9.82
C LEU A 87 -27.58 -8.69 -10.37
N ALA A 88 -27.76 -9.78 -9.65
CA ALA A 88 -28.67 -10.84 -10.02
C ALA A 88 -30.15 -10.43 -9.95
N ALA A 89 -30.52 -9.56 -8.99
CA ALA A 89 -31.90 -9.17 -8.76
C ALA A 89 -32.39 -8.05 -9.71
N VAL A 90 -31.56 -7.01 -9.92
CA VAL A 90 -31.98 -5.77 -10.61
C VAL A 90 -31.16 -5.42 -11.86
N GLY A 91 -30.10 -6.16 -12.11
CA GLY A 91 -29.22 -5.95 -13.26
C GLY A 91 -28.19 -4.83 -13.06
N PRO A 92 -27.23 -4.70 -14.03
CA PRO A 92 -26.06 -3.84 -13.87
C PRO A 92 -26.39 -2.33 -13.83
N ALA A 93 -27.36 -1.87 -14.62
CA ALA A 93 -27.71 -0.45 -14.72
C ALA A 93 -28.14 0.14 -13.38
N TRP A 94 -28.93 -0.60 -12.61
CA TRP A 94 -29.40 -0.17 -11.28
C TRP A 94 -28.29 -0.13 -10.24
N ILE A 95 -27.31 -1.01 -10.34
CA ILE A 95 -26.14 -0.99 -9.45
C ILE A 95 -25.28 0.24 -9.71
N PHE A 96 -25.03 0.54 -10.98
CA PHE A 96 -24.29 1.75 -11.35
C PHE A 96 -25.04 3.02 -10.89
N LEU A 97 -26.38 3.03 -11.01
CA LEU A 97 -27.18 4.13 -10.50
C LEU A 97 -27.06 4.28 -8.97
N LEU A 98 -27.13 3.17 -8.22
CA LEU A 98 -26.92 3.16 -6.77
C LEU A 98 -25.55 3.73 -6.40
N ASN A 99 -24.51 3.36 -7.12
CA ASN A 99 -23.16 3.90 -6.91
C ASN A 99 -23.10 5.41 -7.13
N VAL A 100 -23.74 5.93 -8.19
CA VAL A 100 -23.88 7.37 -8.46
C VAL A 100 -24.60 8.10 -7.32
N LEU A 101 -25.68 7.53 -6.82
CA LEU A 101 -26.42 8.11 -5.68
C LEU A 101 -25.56 8.17 -4.41
N CYS A 102 -24.74 7.15 -4.16
CA CYS A 102 -23.75 7.14 -3.07
C CYS A 102 -22.71 8.27 -3.24
N PHE A 103 -22.18 8.47 -4.44
CA PHE A 103 -21.26 9.58 -4.72
C PHE A 103 -21.95 10.95 -4.55
N CYS A 104 -23.21 11.12 -4.99
CA CYS A 104 -23.98 12.35 -4.75
C CYS A 104 -24.13 12.64 -3.26
N GLY A 105 -24.46 11.62 -2.45
CA GLY A 105 -24.57 11.75 -1.00
C GLY A 105 -23.26 12.18 -0.35
N LEU A 106 -22.15 11.55 -0.75
CA LEU A 106 -20.82 11.88 -0.25
C LEU A 106 -20.39 13.30 -0.67
N LEU A 107 -20.65 13.68 -1.91
CA LEU A 107 -20.36 15.02 -2.43
C LEU A 107 -21.15 16.09 -1.65
N ALA A 108 -22.44 15.86 -1.39
CA ALA A 108 -23.28 16.75 -0.60
C ALA A 108 -22.79 16.87 0.86
N ALA A 109 -22.36 15.77 1.46
CA ALA A 109 -21.78 15.77 2.80
C ALA A 109 -20.49 16.59 2.86
N LEU A 110 -19.60 16.40 1.89
CA LEU A 110 -18.34 17.17 1.82
C LEU A 110 -18.58 18.66 1.51
N TRP A 111 -19.57 18.99 0.72
CA TRP A 111 -19.90 20.38 0.44
C TRP A 111 -20.40 21.12 1.67
N ARG A 112 -21.10 20.41 2.57
CA ARG A 112 -21.57 20.95 3.86
C ARG A 112 -20.46 20.99 4.92
N TRP A 113 -19.36 20.26 4.73
CA TRP A 113 -18.28 20.19 5.71
C TRP A 113 -17.47 21.49 5.73
N LYS A 114 -17.50 22.19 6.87
CA LYS A 114 -16.70 23.38 7.13
C LYS A 114 -15.36 22.97 7.71
N ARG A 115 -14.32 23.02 6.89
CA ARG A 115 -12.95 22.71 7.34
C ARG A 115 -12.39 23.83 8.21
N ALA A 116 -11.93 23.51 9.42
CA ALA A 116 -11.10 24.41 10.22
C ALA A 116 -9.70 24.48 9.60
N VAL A 117 -9.36 25.64 9.02
CA VAL A 117 -8.02 25.85 8.45
C VAL A 117 -7.05 26.13 9.59
N VAL A 118 -6.18 25.17 9.91
CA VAL A 118 -5.04 25.39 10.80
C VAL A 118 -3.94 26.10 10.01
N PRO A 119 -3.47 27.28 10.41
CA PRO A 119 -2.36 27.96 9.75
C PRO A 119 -1.12 27.06 9.78
N LYS A 120 -0.55 26.74 8.63
CA LYS A 120 0.71 26.00 8.54
C LYS A 120 1.87 26.97 8.68
N SER A 121 2.78 26.70 9.58
CA SER A 121 3.98 27.50 9.83
C SER A 121 5.06 27.34 8.75
N LEU A 122 4.94 26.35 7.88
CA LEU A 122 5.92 26.08 6.83
C LEU A 122 5.32 26.35 5.44
N PRO A 123 6.10 26.89 4.49
CA PRO A 123 5.67 27.08 3.12
C PRO A 123 5.31 25.75 2.46
N PRO A 124 4.34 25.74 1.52
CA PRO A 124 3.93 24.52 0.83
C PRO A 124 5.09 23.98 -0.02
N GLU A 125 5.49 22.73 0.22
CA GLU A 125 6.48 22.05 -0.62
C GLU A 125 5.93 21.78 -2.02
N ARG A 126 6.77 21.90 -3.04
CA ARG A 126 6.45 21.49 -4.40
C ARG A 126 6.29 19.98 -4.47
N LEU A 127 5.21 19.49 -5.07
CA LEU A 127 4.92 18.05 -5.18
C LEU A 127 6.11 17.24 -5.71
N TRP A 128 6.81 17.76 -6.73
CA TRP A 128 7.95 17.09 -7.32
C TRP A 128 9.17 16.98 -6.39
N GLU A 129 9.41 17.96 -5.57
CA GLU A 129 10.48 17.93 -4.56
C GLU A 129 10.17 16.90 -3.48
N GLY A 130 8.91 16.81 -3.09
CA GLY A 130 8.46 15.78 -2.16
C GLY A 130 8.62 14.35 -2.70
N VAL A 131 8.30 14.13 -3.97
CA VAL A 131 8.52 12.82 -4.63
C VAL A 131 10.00 12.49 -4.72
N LYS A 132 10.84 13.45 -5.12
CA LYS A 132 12.31 13.27 -5.16
C LYS A 132 12.88 12.93 -3.80
N ALA A 133 12.44 13.61 -2.74
CA ALA A 133 12.89 13.34 -1.37
C ALA A 133 12.56 11.91 -0.94
N ALA A 134 11.35 11.42 -1.24
CA ALA A 134 10.95 10.05 -0.93
C ALA A 134 11.73 9.02 -1.75
N LEU A 135 11.92 9.23 -3.06
CA LEU A 135 12.72 8.36 -3.90
C LEU A 135 14.17 8.29 -3.41
N HIS A 136 14.74 9.43 -3.05
CA HIS A 136 16.07 9.52 -2.50
C HIS A 136 16.18 8.78 -1.16
N PHE A 137 15.20 8.95 -0.27
CA PHE A 137 15.14 8.20 0.98
C PHE A 137 15.13 6.68 0.73
N VAL A 138 14.27 6.20 -0.17
CA VAL A 138 14.16 4.78 -0.53
C VAL A 138 15.46 4.27 -1.13
N GLN A 139 16.09 5.04 -2.01
CA GLN A 139 17.35 4.67 -2.66
C GLN A 139 18.47 4.38 -1.64
N TYR A 140 18.54 5.16 -0.56
CA TYR A 140 19.56 5.02 0.47
C TYR A 140 19.11 4.18 1.69
N SER A 141 17.86 3.72 1.72
CA SER A 141 17.34 2.80 2.73
C SER A 141 17.20 1.39 2.17
N SER A 142 18.16 0.52 2.44
CA SER A 142 18.14 -0.88 1.97
C SER A 142 16.93 -1.65 2.47
N VAL A 143 16.50 -1.39 3.70
CA VAL A 143 15.35 -2.06 4.31
C VAL A 143 14.04 -1.62 3.65
N THR A 144 13.85 -0.31 3.43
CA THR A 144 12.65 0.21 2.76
C THR A 144 12.55 -0.29 1.32
N ARG A 145 13.69 -0.32 0.59
CA ARG A 145 13.74 -0.93 -0.75
C ARG A 145 13.34 -2.40 -0.75
N LEU A 146 13.83 -3.16 0.23
CA LEU A 146 13.49 -4.58 0.36
C LEU A 146 11.99 -4.77 0.59
N VAL A 147 11.38 -3.95 1.46
CA VAL A 147 9.92 -4.00 1.71
C VAL A 147 9.15 -3.71 0.43
N MET A 148 9.53 -2.68 -0.32
CA MET A 148 8.86 -2.31 -1.58
C MET A 148 9.02 -3.40 -2.65
N LEU A 149 10.23 -3.97 -2.79
CA LEU A 149 10.48 -5.06 -3.72
C LEU A 149 9.64 -6.31 -3.38
N ARG A 150 9.60 -6.68 -2.09
CA ARG A 150 8.76 -7.80 -1.62
C ARG A 150 7.28 -7.54 -1.88
N ALA A 151 6.80 -6.32 -1.63
CA ALA A 151 5.41 -5.94 -1.89
C ALA A 151 5.09 -5.96 -3.40
N PHE A 152 6.00 -5.53 -4.25
CA PHE A 152 5.86 -5.57 -5.69
C PHE A 152 5.75 -7.02 -6.22
N ILE A 153 6.68 -7.89 -5.82
CA ILE A 153 6.66 -9.31 -6.22
C ILE A 153 5.43 -10.02 -5.65
N PHE A 154 5.06 -9.74 -4.39
CA PHE A 154 3.82 -10.22 -3.80
C PHE A 154 2.61 -9.78 -4.63
N GLY A 155 2.56 -8.51 -5.05
CA GLY A 155 1.51 -7.97 -5.91
C GLY A 155 1.41 -8.72 -7.24
N ILE A 156 2.54 -8.93 -7.94
CA ILE A 156 2.58 -9.70 -9.20
C ILE A 156 1.96 -11.09 -9.01
N SER A 157 2.43 -11.84 -8.01
CA SER A 157 1.97 -13.21 -7.80
C SER A 157 0.52 -13.26 -7.33
N ALA A 158 0.16 -12.46 -6.34
CA ALA A 158 -1.15 -12.48 -5.70
C ALA A 158 -2.27 -11.96 -6.62
N SER A 159 -1.94 -11.14 -7.64
CA SER A 159 -2.92 -10.65 -8.62
C SER A 159 -3.64 -11.76 -9.37
N ALA A 160 -3.02 -12.94 -9.51
CA ALA A 160 -3.62 -14.08 -10.17
C ALA A 160 -4.97 -14.49 -9.54
N ILE A 161 -5.11 -14.41 -8.20
CA ILE A 161 -6.39 -14.69 -7.54
C ILE A 161 -7.47 -13.74 -8.06
N TRP A 162 -7.20 -12.44 -8.07
CA TRP A 162 -8.19 -11.44 -8.47
C TRP A 162 -8.51 -11.49 -9.98
N ALA A 163 -7.48 -11.73 -10.80
CA ALA A 163 -7.63 -11.75 -12.26
C ALA A 163 -8.29 -13.02 -12.77
N LEU A 164 -7.96 -14.18 -12.17
CA LEU A 164 -8.35 -15.47 -12.70
C LEU A 164 -9.55 -16.11 -11.99
N LEU A 165 -9.94 -15.63 -10.80
CA LEU A 165 -11.08 -16.17 -10.05
C LEU A 165 -12.40 -16.14 -10.83
N PRO A 166 -12.75 -15.07 -11.59
CA PRO A 166 -13.95 -15.08 -12.43
C PRO A 166 -13.90 -16.16 -13.54
N LEU A 167 -12.72 -16.34 -14.13
CA LEU A 167 -12.50 -17.32 -15.19
C LEU A 167 -12.57 -18.75 -14.66
N LEU A 168 -11.95 -18.99 -13.49
CA LEU A 168 -12.03 -20.27 -12.77
C LEU A 168 -13.48 -20.62 -12.42
N ALA A 169 -14.24 -19.65 -11.91
CA ALA A 169 -15.66 -19.85 -11.61
C ALA A 169 -16.50 -20.16 -12.84
N HIS A 170 -16.18 -19.56 -14.00
CA HIS A 170 -16.89 -19.80 -15.24
C HIS A 170 -16.58 -21.18 -15.84
N GLN A 171 -15.33 -21.63 -15.75
CA GLN A 171 -14.91 -22.93 -16.31
C GLN A 171 -15.30 -24.13 -15.43
N HIS A 172 -15.71 -23.89 -14.18
CA HIS A 172 -16.15 -24.97 -13.29
C HIS A 172 -17.43 -25.64 -13.83
N PRO A 173 -17.60 -26.98 -13.70
CA PRO A 173 -18.79 -27.70 -14.19
C PRO A 173 -20.13 -27.18 -13.69
N SER A 174 -20.16 -26.62 -12.47
CA SER A 174 -21.33 -25.90 -11.90
C SER A 174 -21.25 -24.40 -12.13
N GLY A 175 -20.52 -23.96 -13.16
CA GLY A 175 -20.20 -22.55 -13.43
C GLY A 175 -21.41 -21.64 -13.48
N SER A 176 -21.47 -20.70 -12.54
CA SER A 176 -22.53 -19.71 -12.43
C SER A 176 -21.99 -18.42 -11.82
N ALA A 177 -22.67 -17.31 -12.07
CA ALA A 177 -22.33 -16.03 -11.42
C ALA A 177 -22.40 -16.13 -9.89
N SER A 178 -23.26 -16.99 -9.35
CA SER A 178 -23.36 -17.26 -7.92
C SER A 178 -22.12 -17.96 -7.37
N LEU A 179 -21.49 -18.86 -8.12
CA LEU A 179 -20.24 -19.51 -7.70
C LEU A 179 -19.11 -18.50 -7.51
N TYR A 180 -18.95 -17.58 -8.47
CA TYR A 180 -18.00 -16.47 -8.31
C TYR A 180 -18.29 -15.63 -7.06
N GLY A 181 -19.57 -15.35 -6.79
CA GLY A 181 -20.01 -14.66 -5.57
C GLY A 181 -19.62 -15.41 -4.28
N TYR A 182 -19.80 -16.73 -4.23
CA TYR A 182 -19.39 -17.54 -3.08
C TYR A 182 -17.86 -17.57 -2.91
N MET A 183 -17.11 -17.69 -3.99
CA MET A 183 -15.65 -17.66 -3.96
C MET A 183 -15.12 -16.31 -3.45
N LEU A 184 -15.68 -15.22 -3.95
CA LEU A 184 -15.31 -13.86 -3.53
C LEU A 184 -15.77 -13.57 -2.10
N GLY A 185 -16.95 -14.08 -1.71
CA GLY A 185 -17.45 -14.05 -0.34
C GLY A 185 -16.52 -14.77 0.64
N GLY A 186 -15.99 -15.93 0.24
CA GLY A 186 -15.00 -16.67 1.01
C GLY A 186 -13.73 -15.85 1.29
N LEU A 187 -13.17 -15.19 0.25
CA LEU A 187 -12.06 -14.25 0.41
C LEU A 187 -12.41 -13.12 1.39
N GLY A 188 -13.62 -12.57 1.28
CA GLY A 188 -14.11 -11.50 2.14
C GLY A 188 -14.20 -11.91 3.62
N VAL A 189 -14.83 -13.05 3.90
CA VAL A 189 -14.93 -13.62 5.25
C VAL A 189 -13.53 -13.87 5.83
N GLY A 190 -12.63 -14.44 5.03
CA GLY A 190 -11.24 -14.63 5.39
C GLY A 190 -10.51 -13.34 5.73
N ALA A 191 -10.75 -12.29 4.95
CA ALA A 191 -10.15 -10.97 5.18
C ALA A 191 -10.63 -10.35 6.52
N ILE A 192 -11.91 -10.49 6.86
CA ILE A 192 -12.45 -10.04 8.17
C ILE A 192 -11.79 -10.84 9.30
N ALA A 193 -11.83 -12.16 9.23
CA ALA A 193 -11.22 -13.02 10.24
C ALA A 193 -9.71 -12.76 10.39
N GLY A 194 -9.01 -12.60 9.25
CA GLY A 194 -7.59 -12.26 9.23
C GLY A 194 -7.29 -10.92 9.90
N SER A 195 -8.12 -9.90 9.68
CA SER A 195 -7.93 -8.57 10.27
C SER A 195 -7.93 -8.58 11.81
N THR A 196 -8.73 -9.44 12.43
CA THR A 196 -8.78 -9.60 13.90
C THR A 196 -7.57 -10.35 14.46
N LEU A 197 -7.00 -11.26 13.66
CA LEU A 197 -5.91 -12.13 14.08
C LEU A 197 -4.50 -11.54 13.77
N VAL A 198 -4.40 -10.64 12.79
CA VAL A 198 -3.12 -10.07 12.32
C VAL A 198 -2.27 -9.51 13.46
N ASN A 199 -2.85 -8.76 14.39
CA ASN A 199 -2.08 -8.14 15.48
C ASN A 199 -1.51 -9.20 16.43
N ARG A 200 -2.31 -10.24 16.78
CA ARG A 200 -1.84 -11.35 17.61
C ARG A 200 -0.76 -12.16 16.90
N ALA A 201 -0.96 -12.44 15.61
CA ALA A 201 0.01 -13.17 14.80
C ALA A 201 1.32 -12.38 14.67
N ARG A 202 1.26 -11.06 14.49
CA ARG A 202 2.42 -10.17 14.42
C ARG A 202 3.22 -10.15 15.72
N GLN A 203 2.53 -10.06 16.87
CA GLN A 203 3.18 -10.12 18.20
C GLN A 203 3.93 -11.42 18.43
N ARG A 204 3.41 -12.56 17.92
CA ARG A 204 4.04 -13.88 18.09
C ARG A 204 5.15 -14.19 17.10
N LEU A 205 4.99 -13.81 15.84
CA LEU A 205 5.88 -14.18 14.73
C LEU A 205 6.86 -13.07 14.34
N GLY A 206 6.57 -11.82 14.70
CA GLY A 206 7.21 -10.64 14.13
C GLY A 206 6.72 -10.33 12.72
N SER A 207 6.88 -9.08 12.28
CA SER A 207 6.37 -8.62 10.97
C SER A 207 6.99 -9.36 9.79
N SER A 208 8.29 -9.62 9.83
CA SER A 208 9.00 -10.27 8.71
C SER A 208 8.54 -11.70 8.47
N ARG A 209 8.44 -12.50 9.54
CA ARG A 209 7.99 -13.89 9.45
C ARG A 209 6.51 -13.98 9.08
N LEU A 210 5.68 -13.08 9.63
CA LEU A 210 4.25 -13.04 9.31
C LEU A 210 4.02 -12.81 7.80
N ILE A 211 4.76 -11.88 7.18
CA ILE A 211 4.70 -11.63 5.74
C ILE A 211 5.06 -12.90 4.96
N SER A 212 6.15 -13.57 5.33
CA SER A 212 6.59 -14.78 4.63
C SER A 212 5.60 -15.94 4.80
N VAL A 213 5.10 -16.18 6.02
CA VAL A 213 4.09 -17.21 6.28
C VAL A 213 2.78 -16.92 5.53
N ALA A 214 2.31 -15.68 5.55
CA ALA A 214 1.12 -15.28 4.81
C ALA A 214 1.28 -15.48 3.29
N ALA A 215 2.46 -15.14 2.75
CA ALA A 215 2.77 -15.35 1.34
C ALA A 215 2.85 -16.85 0.99
N MET A 216 3.47 -17.68 1.86
CA MET A 216 3.52 -19.14 1.67
C MET A 216 2.12 -19.77 1.68
N LEU A 217 1.29 -19.41 2.68
CA LEU A 217 -0.07 -19.93 2.76
C LEU A 217 -0.92 -19.49 1.56
N LEU A 218 -0.79 -18.22 1.13
CA LEU A 218 -1.48 -17.72 -0.05
C LEU A 218 -1.02 -18.43 -1.32
N GLY A 219 0.29 -18.70 -1.45
CA GLY A 219 0.83 -19.52 -2.54
C GLY A 219 0.26 -20.94 -2.52
N GLY A 220 0.17 -21.57 -1.35
CA GLY A 220 -0.50 -22.87 -1.18
C GLY A 220 -1.97 -22.84 -1.57
N VAL A 221 -2.69 -21.79 -1.21
CA VAL A 221 -4.09 -21.58 -1.68
C VAL A 221 -4.17 -21.53 -3.20
N MET A 222 -3.25 -20.81 -3.86
CA MET A 222 -3.21 -20.77 -5.33
C MET A 222 -2.92 -22.14 -5.95
N LEU A 223 -2.05 -22.94 -5.34
CA LEU A 223 -1.81 -24.32 -5.79
C LEU A 223 -3.07 -25.19 -5.65
N ILE A 224 -3.85 -25.03 -4.56
CA ILE A 224 -5.14 -25.70 -4.41
C ILE A 224 -6.13 -25.27 -5.48
N LEU A 225 -6.24 -23.96 -5.74
CA LEU A 225 -7.14 -23.41 -6.76
C LEU A 225 -6.75 -23.87 -8.18
N GLY A 226 -5.47 -24.07 -8.47
CA GLY A 226 -4.99 -24.56 -9.74
C GLY A 226 -5.01 -26.08 -9.90
N GLY A 227 -5.01 -26.84 -8.80
CA GLY A 227 -4.90 -28.31 -8.83
C GLY A 227 -6.18 -29.08 -8.48
N VAL A 228 -7.23 -28.40 -7.99
CA VAL A 228 -8.41 -29.07 -7.43
C VAL A 228 -9.69 -28.38 -7.90
N ASP A 229 -10.65 -29.17 -8.42
CA ASP A 229 -11.96 -28.66 -8.89
C ASP A 229 -13.08 -28.83 -7.86
N ARG A 230 -12.77 -29.25 -6.63
CA ARG A 230 -13.79 -29.54 -5.62
C ARG A 230 -14.15 -28.32 -4.79
N LEU A 231 -15.38 -27.82 -4.92
CA LEU A 231 -15.89 -26.61 -4.25
C LEU A 231 -15.72 -26.62 -2.74
N TRP A 232 -15.89 -27.77 -2.07
CA TRP A 232 -15.74 -27.91 -0.64
C TRP A 232 -14.31 -27.68 -0.14
N LEU A 233 -13.29 -27.74 -1.05
CA LEU A 233 -11.90 -27.36 -0.78
C LEU A 233 -11.59 -25.92 -1.21
N LEU A 234 -12.18 -25.48 -2.33
CA LEU A 234 -11.90 -24.16 -2.89
C LEU A 234 -12.38 -23.03 -1.97
N VAL A 235 -13.59 -23.13 -1.40
CA VAL A 235 -14.15 -22.08 -0.54
C VAL A 235 -13.35 -21.92 0.76
N PRO A 236 -13.05 -22.98 1.54
CA PRO A 236 -12.17 -22.84 2.71
C PRO A 236 -10.77 -22.36 2.38
N ALA A 237 -10.19 -22.80 1.26
CA ALA A 237 -8.90 -22.29 0.80
C ALA A 237 -8.94 -20.78 0.55
N LEU A 238 -10.01 -20.27 -0.08
CA LEU A 238 -10.19 -18.84 -0.31
C LEU A 238 -10.41 -18.06 1.00
N VAL A 239 -11.07 -18.62 2.00
CA VAL A 239 -11.16 -18.01 3.34
C VAL A 239 -9.76 -17.85 3.94
N ILE A 240 -8.92 -18.89 3.87
CA ILE A 240 -7.52 -18.79 4.31
C ILE A 240 -6.78 -17.72 3.46
N GLY A 241 -6.97 -17.74 2.15
CA GLY A 241 -6.37 -16.79 1.22
C GLY A 241 -6.68 -15.32 1.53
N GLY A 242 -7.94 -15.03 1.85
CA GLY A 242 -8.38 -13.68 2.25
C GLY A 242 -7.70 -13.20 3.54
N GLY A 243 -7.58 -14.09 4.53
CA GLY A 243 -6.84 -13.81 5.77
C GLY A 243 -5.36 -13.55 5.52
N CYS A 244 -4.73 -14.37 4.70
CA CYS A 244 -3.32 -14.22 4.33
C CYS A 244 -3.06 -12.93 3.54
N TRP A 245 -3.95 -12.58 2.62
CA TRP A 245 -3.88 -11.31 1.89
C TRP A 245 -3.85 -10.10 2.83
N ILE A 246 -4.82 -10.02 3.73
CA ILE A 246 -4.88 -8.91 4.71
C ILE A 246 -3.66 -8.93 5.64
N ALA A 247 -3.24 -10.10 6.11
CA ALA A 247 -2.06 -10.23 6.96
C ALA A 247 -0.78 -9.70 6.27
N ALA A 248 -0.58 -10.04 5.00
CA ALA A 248 0.57 -9.57 4.24
C ALA A 248 0.50 -8.04 4.00
N VAL A 249 -0.61 -7.53 3.45
CA VAL A 249 -0.77 -6.10 3.11
C VAL A 249 -0.69 -5.22 4.37
N ALA A 250 -1.35 -5.60 5.46
CA ALA A 250 -1.30 -4.87 6.72
C ALA A 250 0.13 -4.88 7.32
N SER A 251 0.85 -5.99 7.19
CA SER A 251 2.22 -6.10 7.70
C SER A 251 3.22 -5.29 6.86
N TYR A 252 3.09 -5.27 5.54
CA TYR A 252 3.88 -4.37 4.68
C TYR A 252 3.62 -2.90 5.00
N ASN A 253 2.35 -2.52 5.12
CA ASN A 253 1.96 -1.14 5.45
C ASN A 253 2.55 -0.70 6.80
N SER A 254 2.39 -1.54 7.83
CA SER A 254 2.99 -1.31 9.16
C SER A 254 4.51 -1.22 9.13
N ALA A 255 5.18 -2.10 8.37
CA ALA A 255 6.63 -2.08 8.26
C ALA A 255 7.13 -0.74 7.69
N VAL A 256 6.48 -0.23 6.63
CA VAL A 256 6.84 1.09 6.08
C VAL A 256 6.59 2.20 7.10
N GLN A 257 5.46 2.19 7.82
CA GLN A 257 5.12 3.22 8.80
C GLN A 257 6.14 3.33 9.94
N VAL A 258 6.75 2.23 10.33
CA VAL A 258 7.72 2.19 11.43
C VAL A 258 9.15 2.47 10.94
N LEU A 259 9.50 1.98 9.76
CA LEU A 259 10.85 2.14 9.20
C LEU A 259 11.16 3.55 8.72
N VAL A 260 10.12 4.35 8.49
CA VAL A 260 10.25 5.63 7.80
C VAL A 260 9.98 6.78 8.77
N PRO A 261 10.88 7.79 8.85
CA PRO A 261 10.69 8.98 9.66
C PRO A 261 9.43 9.77 9.27
N ASP A 262 8.83 10.49 10.23
CA ASP A 262 7.55 11.20 10.04
C ASP A 262 7.57 12.21 8.89
N TRP A 263 8.69 12.90 8.68
CA TRP A 263 8.83 13.92 7.63
C TRP A 263 8.68 13.38 6.20
N VAL A 264 8.93 12.07 5.96
CA VAL A 264 8.81 11.43 4.63
C VAL A 264 7.80 10.28 4.61
N LYS A 265 7.19 9.96 5.75
CA LYS A 265 6.32 8.79 5.96
C LYS A 265 5.17 8.69 4.95
N ALA A 266 4.39 9.76 4.78
CA ALA A 266 3.25 9.77 3.87
C ALA A 266 3.68 9.48 2.41
N ARG A 267 4.82 10.01 1.99
CA ARG A 267 5.36 9.84 0.63
C ARG A 267 5.93 8.44 0.42
N ALA A 268 6.62 7.90 1.43
CA ALA A 268 7.12 6.53 1.38
C ALA A 268 5.98 5.50 1.37
N LEU A 269 4.89 5.75 2.11
CA LEU A 269 3.67 4.95 2.03
C LEU A 269 3.03 5.01 0.64
N ALA A 270 2.99 6.19 0.00
CA ALA A 270 2.51 6.32 -1.36
C ALA A 270 3.37 5.52 -2.35
N LEU A 271 4.71 5.58 -2.23
CA LEU A 271 5.63 4.78 -3.06
C LEU A 271 5.44 3.27 -2.84
N TYR A 272 5.26 2.84 -1.59
CA TYR A 272 4.93 1.45 -1.28
C TYR A 272 3.63 1.00 -1.94
N GLN A 273 2.57 1.80 -1.82
CA GLN A 273 1.28 1.50 -2.46
C GLN A 273 1.43 1.46 -3.98
N THR A 274 2.18 2.39 -4.57
CA THR A 274 2.49 2.39 -6.00
C THR A 274 3.21 1.10 -6.39
N ALA A 275 4.20 0.64 -5.64
CA ALA A 275 4.91 -0.61 -5.90
C ALA A 275 3.96 -1.82 -5.83
N LEU A 276 3.12 -1.91 -4.80
CA LEU A 276 2.15 -2.99 -4.64
C LEU A 276 1.13 -3.01 -5.79
N TYR A 277 0.52 -1.87 -6.11
CA TYR A 277 -0.49 -1.77 -7.17
C TYR A 277 0.11 -1.92 -8.57
N ALA A 278 1.32 -1.43 -8.81
CA ALA A 278 2.05 -1.72 -10.05
C ALA A 278 2.29 -3.22 -10.22
N GLY A 279 2.69 -3.91 -9.13
CA GLY A 279 2.79 -5.36 -9.12
C GLY A 279 1.46 -6.05 -9.43
N LEU A 280 0.36 -5.63 -8.82
CA LEU A 280 -0.98 -6.16 -9.09
C LEU A 280 -1.38 -5.95 -10.56
N THR A 281 -1.15 -4.76 -11.12
CA THR A 281 -1.50 -4.43 -12.51
C THR A 281 -0.68 -5.28 -13.48
N LEU A 282 0.64 -5.28 -13.35
CA LEU A 282 1.53 -6.05 -14.22
C LEU A 282 1.27 -7.55 -14.10
N GLY A 283 1.04 -8.03 -12.89
CA GLY A 283 0.70 -9.42 -12.65
C GLY A 283 -0.65 -9.81 -13.26
N SER A 284 -1.68 -8.97 -13.14
CA SER A 284 -2.99 -9.25 -13.76
C SER A 284 -2.89 -9.35 -15.29
N LEU A 285 -2.09 -8.47 -15.91
CA LEU A 285 -1.82 -8.54 -17.35
C LEU A 285 -1.04 -9.82 -17.70
N LEU A 286 0.01 -10.14 -16.95
CA LEU A 286 0.85 -11.31 -17.16
C LEU A 286 0.02 -12.60 -17.06
N TRP A 287 -0.73 -12.77 -15.98
CA TRP A 287 -1.51 -13.98 -15.74
C TRP A 287 -2.70 -14.08 -16.70
N GLY A 288 -3.34 -12.95 -17.05
CA GLY A 288 -4.40 -12.91 -18.05
C GLY A 288 -3.92 -13.41 -19.42
N GLN A 289 -2.80 -12.87 -19.92
CA GLN A 289 -2.21 -13.32 -21.20
C GLN A 289 -1.72 -14.77 -21.14
N LEU A 290 -1.08 -15.16 -20.05
CA LEU A 290 -0.57 -16.53 -19.90
C LEU A 290 -1.70 -17.57 -19.94
N THR A 291 -2.87 -17.20 -19.41
CA THR A 291 -4.05 -18.08 -19.39
C THR A 291 -4.53 -18.47 -20.79
N GLU A 292 -4.33 -17.62 -21.80
CA GLU A 292 -4.69 -17.93 -23.19
C GLU A 292 -3.86 -19.11 -23.76
N GLY A 293 -2.60 -19.25 -23.30
CA GLY A 293 -1.70 -20.30 -23.79
C GLY A 293 -1.72 -21.57 -22.97
N VAL A 294 -1.75 -21.45 -21.63
CA VAL A 294 -1.56 -22.61 -20.71
C VAL A 294 -2.82 -22.96 -19.90
N GLY A 295 -3.88 -22.15 -19.99
CA GLY A 295 -5.11 -22.34 -19.22
C GLY A 295 -5.05 -21.77 -17.81
N VAL A 296 -6.25 -21.61 -17.18
CA VAL A 296 -6.41 -20.97 -15.87
C VAL A 296 -5.73 -21.75 -14.72
N HIS A 297 -5.82 -23.07 -14.77
CA HIS A 297 -5.27 -23.95 -13.75
C HIS A 297 -3.74 -23.83 -13.68
N MET A 298 -3.07 -23.95 -14.82
CA MET A 298 -1.62 -23.85 -14.90
C MET A 298 -1.13 -22.44 -14.54
N ALA A 299 -1.84 -21.38 -14.95
CA ALA A 299 -1.51 -20.01 -14.60
C ALA A 299 -1.56 -19.79 -13.05
N LEU A 300 -2.58 -20.35 -12.38
CA LEU A 300 -2.68 -20.31 -10.91
C LEU A 300 -1.55 -21.10 -10.22
N LEU A 301 -1.19 -22.28 -10.75
CA LEU A 301 -0.08 -23.07 -10.24
C LEU A 301 1.24 -22.32 -10.35
N LEU A 302 1.52 -21.69 -11.50
CA LEU A 302 2.73 -20.90 -11.71
C LEU A 302 2.77 -19.66 -10.81
N ALA A 303 1.65 -18.96 -10.64
CA ALA A 303 1.55 -17.81 -9.74
C ALA A 303 1.78 -18.22 -8.28
N GLY A 304 1.19 -19.35 -7.86
CA GLY A 304 1.39 -19.93 -6.53
C GLY A 304 2.85 -20.35 -6.30
N ALA A 305 3.46 -21.00 -7.27
CA ALA A 305 4.88 -21.40 -7.21
C ALA A 305 5.80 -20.17 -7.13
N LEU A 306 5.54 -19.12 -7.92
CA LEU A 306 6.30 -17.88 -7.86
C LEU A 306 6.19 -17.21 -6.49
N LEU A 307 4.97 -17.20 -5.90
CA LEU A 307 4.75 -16.63 -4.58
C LEU A 307 5.47 -17.43 -3.48
N LEU A 308 5.43 -18.76 -3.53
CA LEU A 308 6.17 -19.64 -2.63
C LEU A 308 7.67 -19.44 -2.74
N LEU A 309 8.20 -19.43 -3.96
CA LEU A 309 9.62 -19.20 -4.21
C LEU A 309 10.07 -17.84 -3.67
N SER A 310 9.31 -16.79 -3.93
CA SER A 310 9.60 -15.45 -3.40
C SER A 310 9.59 -15.42 -1.87
N ALA A 311 8.60 -16.07 -1.24
CA ALA A 311 8.51 -16.15 0.21
C ALA A 311 9.71 -16.87 0.83
N LEU A 312 10.18 -17.96 0.21
CA LEU A 312 11.37 -18.70 0.63
C LEU A 312 12.65 -17.90 0.46
N LEU A 313 12.82 -17.22 -0.69
CA LEU A 313 14.00 -16.38 -0.96
C LEU A 313 14.12 -15.21 0.05
N PHE A 314 13.00 -14.66 0.46
CA PHE A 314 12.99 -13.55 1.42
C PHE A 314 12.89 -13.99 2.88
N LEU A 315 12.78 -15.27 3.17
CA LEU A 315 12.69 -15.79 4.56
C LEU A 315 13.90 -15.39 5.42
N PRO A 316 15.17 -15.46 4.93
CA PRO A 316 16.33 -15.06 5.71
C PRO A 316 16.46 -13.54 5.89
N SER A 317 15.79 -12.73 5.06
CA SER A 317 15.85 -11.27 5.17
C SER A 317 14.97 -10.77 6.30
N ARG A 318 15.60 -10.47 7.44
CA ARG A 318 14.91 -9.93 8.61
C ARG A 318 14.57 -8.45 8.37
N LEU A 319 13.29 -8.13 8.44
CA LEU A 319 12.86 -6.75 8.65
C LEU A 319 13.03 -6.46 10.14
N PRO A 320 13.48 -5.26 10.53
CA PRO A 320 13.55 -4.88 11.93
C PRO A 320 12.19 -5.07 12.58
N ASP A 321 12.15 -5.79 13.71
CA ASP A 321 10.93 -5.98 14.47
C ASP A 321 10.50 -4.65 15.10
N LEU A 322 9.19 -4.44 15.14
CA LEU A 322 8.54 -3.23 15.67
C LEU A 322 8.79 -3.02 17.17
N ASP A 323 9.14 -4.10 17.88
CA ASP A 323 9.46 -4.10 19.31
C ASP A 323 10.92 -3.76 19.61
N ALA A 324 11.76 -3.59 18.61
CA ALA A 324 13.05 -2.98 18.77
C ALA A 324 12.84 -1.48 19.05
N SER A 325 12.33 -1.17 20.24
CA SER A 325 12.38 0.12 20.94
C SER A 325 13.80 0.68 21.11
N GLY A 326 14.69 0.25 20.27
CA GLY A 326 16.03 0.74 20.05
C GLY A 326 16.14 1.78 18.92
N LEU A 327 15.04 2.29 18.39
CA LEU A 327 15.02 3.64 17.86
C LEU A 327 15.07 4.54 19.10
N ILE A 328 16.26 4.65 19.69
CA ILE A 328 16.63 5.75 20.55
C ILE A 328 16.20 6.97 19.74
N GLU A 329 15.11 7.62 20.15
CA GLU A 329 14.90 9.01 19.79
C GLU A 329 16.24 9.64 20.12
N ALA A 330 16.99 10.00 19.09
CA ALA A 330 18.20 10.76 19.30
C ALA A 330 17.74 11.91 20.19
N PRO A 331 18.32 12.07 21.41
CA PRO A 331 17.91 13.14 22.30
C PRO A 331 17.85 14.36 21.41
N GLU A 332 16.74 15.11 21.47
CA GLU A 332 16.53 16.31 20.64
C GLU A 332 17.85 17.06 20.67
N ALA A 333 18.65 16.87 19.64
CA ALA A 333 19.89 17.58 19.53
C ALA A 333 19.44 19.02 19.62
N HIS A 334 19.89 19.73 20.66
CA HIS A 334 19.64 21.15 20.79
C HIS A 334 20.13 21.72 19.49
N THR A 335 19.20 21.88 18.53
CA THR A 335 19.47 22.57 17.30
C THR A 335 19.69 24.00 17.74
N GLU A 336 20.96 24.37 17.87
CA GLU A 336 21.35 25.77 17.99
C GLU A 336 20.61 26.45 16.84
N ARG A 337 19.63 27.28 17.20
CA ARG A 337 18.91 28.06 16.20
C ARG A 337 19.97 29.02 15.62
N PRO A 338 20.16 28.97 14.29
CA PRO A 338 21.10 29.92 13.71
C PRO A 338 20.66 31.34 14.07
N ASP A 339 21.58 32.17 14.53
CA ASP A 339 21.35 33.58 14.93
C ASP A 339 20.93 34.49 13.76
N PHE A 340 20.62 33.93 12.61
CA PHE A 340 20.21 34.66 11.40
C PHE A 340 18.96 34.02 10.78
N GLU A 341 18.10 34.85 10.19
CA GLU A 341 16.96 34.38 9.41
C GLU A 341 17.47 33.65 8.17
N PHE A 342 17.28 32.36 8.17
CA PHE A 342 17.62 31.49 7.04
C PHE A 342 16.46 31.43 6.04
N ASP A 343 16.71 31.90 4.80
CA ASP A 343 15.76 31.75 3.70
C ASP A 343 16.04 30.41 2.95
N PRO A 344 15.18 29.38 3.11
CA PRO A 344 15.36 28.08 2.47
C PRO A 344 15.36 28.15 0.94
N ALA A 345 14.86 29.24 0.33
CA ALA A 345 14.78 29.43 -1.10
C ALA A 345 16.13 29.88 -1.72
N ARG A 346 17.09 30.35 -0.94
CA ARG A 346 18.36 30.93 -1.41
C ARG A 346 19.49 29.94 -1.70
N GLY A 347 19.24 28.63 -1.65
CA GLY A 347 20.23 27.65 -2.09
C GLY A 347 20.54 26.52 -1.10
N SER A 348 21.63 25.80 -1.36
CA SER A 348 22.02 24.66 -0.52
C SER A 348 22.89 25.16 0.64
N VAL A 349 22.63 24.65 1.85
CA VAL A 349 23.45 24.93 3.05
C VAL A 349 24.56 23.90 3.13
N MET A 350 25.76 24.34 3.48
CA MET A 350 26.87 23.47 3.83
C MET A 350 27.02 23.45 5.35
N VAL A 351 26.98 22.27 5.92
CA VAL A 351 27.24 22.04 7.34
C VAL A 351 28.60 21.36 7.46
N THR A 352 29.53 22.01 8.14
CA THR A 352 30.86 21.46 8.47
C THR A 352 30.86 21.06 9.93
N ILE A 353 31.26 19.82 10.22
CA ILE A 353 31.41 19.30 11.58
C ILE A 353 32.85 18.92 11.75
N GLU A 354 33.53 19.54 12.71
CA GLU A 354 34.92 19.26 13.05
C GLU A 354 34.99 18.27 14.19
N TYR A 355 35.78 17.23 14.03
CA TYR A 355 36.02 16.20 15.04
C TYR A 355 37.51 16.23 15.41
N ARG A 356 37.82 16.41 16.67
CA ARG A 356 39.20 16.28 17.19
C ARG A 356 39.43 14.86 17.66
N ILE A 357 40.42 14.17 17.06
CA ILE A 357 40.64 12.73 17.25
C ILE A 357 42.14 12.46 17.30
N ASP A 358 42.55 11.72 18.32
CA ASP A 358 43.94 11.26 18.44
C ASP A 358 44.35 10.43 17.22
N ALA A 359 45.57 10.63 16.75
CA ALA A 359 46.12 9.99 15.56
C ALA A 359 45.99 8.45 15.59
N ASP A 360 46.10 7.83 16.77
CA ASP A 360 46.00 6.39 16.98
C ASP A 360 44.58 5.84 16.73
N HIS A 361 43.55 6.64 16.88
CA HIS A 361 42.15 6.27 16.73
C HIS A 361 41.52 6.61 15.35
N LEU A 362 42.29 7.22 14.45
CA LEU A 362 41.82 7.68 13.14
C LEU A 362 41.17 6.56 12.30
N ARG A 363 41.73 5.34 12.32
CA ARG A 363 41.22 4.20 11.55
C ARG A 363 39.90 3.69 12.12
N GLU A 364 39.71 3.70 13.43
CA GLU A 364 38.48 3.30 14.10
C GLU A 364 37.39 4.32 13.85
N PHE A 365 37.70 5.59 14.00
CA PHE A 365 36.81 6.69 13.68
C PHE A 365 36.32 6.64 12.22
N ALA A 366 37.24 6.52 11.27
CA ALA A 366 36.87 6.43 9.85
C ALA A 366 35.93 5.26 9.55
N ARG A 367 36.07 4.12 10.26
CA ARG A 367 35.14 2.99 10.16
C ARG A 367 33.80 3.31 10.80
N ALA A 368 33.78 3.95 11.97
CA ALA A 368 32.56 4.31 12.69
C ALA A 368 31.73 5.38 11.95
N VAL A 369 32.39 6.30 11.23
CA VAL A 369 31.74 7.40 10.51
C VAL A 369 31.22 6.99 9.11
N ARG A 370 31.76 5.94 8.50
CA ARG A 370 31.29 5.45 7.20
C ARG A 370 29.76 5.21 7.11
N PRO A 371 29.09 4.62 8.11
CA PRO A 371 27.65 4.47 8.10
C PRO A 371 26.88 5.81 8.12
N LEU A 372 27.46 6.87 8.72
CA LEU A 372 26.86 8.20 8.75
C LEU A 372 26.62 8.78 7.36
N ARG A 373 27.50 8.47 6.40
CA ARG A 373 27.30 8.90 5.00
C ARG A 373 25.94 8.44 4.47
N LYS A 374 25.61 7.15 4.64
CA LYS A 374 24.33 6.60 4.17
C LYS A 374 23.16 7.22 4.92
N LEU A 375 23.33 7.43 6.24
CA LEU A 375 22.31 8.07 7.07
C LEU A 375 22.05 9.52 6.65
N ARG A 376 23.09 10.31 6.44
CA ARG A 376 22.97 11.71 6.02
C ARG A 376 22.36 11.84 4.62
N LEU A 377 22.84 11.05 3.66
CA LEU A 377 22.25 10.99 2.33
C LEU A 377 20.78 10.55 2.38
N ARG A 378 20.43 9.54 3.19
CA ARG A 378 19.05 9.10 3.41
C ARG A 378 18.16 10.22 3.93
N ASN A 379 18.68 11.04 4.83
CA ASN A 379 17.95 12.14 5.47
C ASN A 379 17.97 13.45 4.68
N GLY A 380 18.35 13.42 3.40
CA GLY A 380 18.20 14.56 2.48
C GLY A 380 19.49 15.34 2.18
N ALA A 381 20.64 14.94 2.70
CA ALA A 381 21.90 15.55 2.31
C ALA A 381 22.18 15.31 0.82
N LYS A 382 22.46 16.35 0.07
CA LYS A 382 22.82 16.26 -1.37
C LYS A 382 24.20 15.66 -1.59
N ARG A 383 25.14 16.01 -0.69
CA ARG A 383 26.53 15.55 -0.72
C ARG A 383 27.01 15.34 0.72
N TRP A 384 27.83 14.36 0.93
CA TRP A 384 28.54 14.11 2.18
C TRP A 384 29.95 13.66 1.89
N SER A 385 30.94 14.27 2.54
CA SER A 385 32.34 13.96 2.38
C SER A 385 33.03 14.07 3.74
N LEU A 386 34.00 13.21 3.96
CA LEU A 386 34.89 13.25 5.13
C LEU A 386 36.27 13.72 4.63
N TYR A 387 36.77 14.77 5.22
CA TYR A 387 38.09 15.33 4.92
C TYR A 387 38.96 15.23 6.16
N ARG A 388 40.25 15.18 5.96
CA ARG A 388 41.23 15.33 7.01
C ARG A 388 41.93 16.67 6.83
N ASP A 389 42.13 17.41 7.91
CA ASP A 389 42.92 18.62 7.88
C ASP A 389 44.40 18.25 7.64
N ILE A 390 45.08 19.06 6.82
CA ILE A 390 46.50 18.87 6.49
C ILE A 390 47.36 19.62 7.47
N VAL A 391 46.86 20.68 8.08
CA VAL A 391 47.58 21.56 8.99
C VAL A 391 47.49 21.08 10.42
N ASP A 392 46.27 20.73 10.86
CA ASP A 392 46.05 20.15 12.19
C ASP A 392 45.89 18.62 12.06
N ARG A 393 46.85 17.87 12.59
CA ARG A 393 46.88 16.42 12.47
C ARG A 393 45.82 15.72 13.31
N ASP A 394 45.26 16.41 14.28
CA ASP A 394 44.22 15.88 15.21
C ASP A 394 42.80 16.28 14.78
N LEU A 395 42.64 16.95 13.62
CA LEU A 395 41.38 17.45 13.07
C LEU A 395 40.94 16.67 11.80
#